data_9e2b86a9e002a30f7d5d29f28db9bcf2
#
_entry.id   9e2b86a9e002a30f7d5d29f28db9bcf2
#
_cell.length_a   1.000
_cell.length_b   1.000
_cell.length_c   1.000
_cell.angle_alpha   90.00
_cell.angle_beta   90.00
_cell.angle_gamma   90.00
#
_symmetry.space_group_name_H-M   'P 1'
#
loop_
_entity.id
_entity.type
_entity.pdbx_description
1 polymer ?
#
loop_
_entity_poly.entity_id
_entity_poly.type
_entity_poly.pdbx_seq_one_letter_code
_entity_poly.pdbx_strand_id
1 'polypeptide(L)'
;GKMTATERGRILMRFGELIVKNAEEVAQIEARDTGKPLSVARADIVAVARYFEYYGGAADKVHGEQIPYMNGYNVNVVRVPHGVTAHIIPWNYPAQMFGRSLAPALAMGNAAVLKPSEDACLSGIRLAELAMEAGLPPGALNVVTGYGHEAGAALTAHTGINFATFTGSPEVGVLVHESTAKNSVPCVLELGGK
;
A
#
# COMPACT_ATOMS: atom_id res chain seq x y z
N GLY A 1 15.39 0.94 -8.20
CA GLY A 1 15.86 -0.39 -7.84
C GLY A 1 16.33 -1.20 -9.05
N LYS A 2 17.07 -2.27 -8.80
CA LYS A 2 17.60 -3.13 -9.89
C LYS A 2 16.60 -4.19 -10.37
N MET A 3 15.47 -4.37 -9.65
CA MET A 3 14.46 -5.40 -9.92
C MET A 3 13.57 -4.99 -11.10
N THR A 4 13.37 -5.92 -12.04
CA THR A 4 12.46 -5.71 -13.19
C THR A 4 10.99 -5.73 -12.77
N ALA A 5 10.11 -5.20 -13.62
CA ALA A 5 8.66 -5.24 -13.36
C ALA A 5 8.12 -6.68 -13.27
N THR A 6 8.61 -7.57 -14.13
CA THR A 6 8.24 -9.00 -14.11
C THR A 6 8.66 -9.69 -12.80
N GLU A 7 9.87 -9.42 -12.29
CA GLU A 7 10.32 -9.98 -11.02
C GLU A 7 9.45 -9.50 -9.85
N ARG A 8 9.13 -8.19 -9.80
CA ARG A 8 8.20 -7.63 -8.81
C ARG A 8 6.83 -8.30 -8.88
N GLY A 9 6.29 -8.43 -10.09
CA GLY A 9 5.01 -9.08 -10.32
C GLY A 9 4.97 -10.51 -9.78
N ARG A 10 6.01 -11.31 -10.05
CA ARG A 10 6.13 -12.68 -9.55
C ARG A 10 6.18 -12.77 -8.02
N ILE A 11 6.86 -11.83 -7.36
CA ILE A 11 6.89 -11.75 -5.88
C ILE A 11 5.49 -11.45 -5.34
N LEU A 12 4.78 -10.48 -5.93
CA LEU A 12 3.43 -10.13 -5.49
C LEU A 12 2.42 -11.26 -5.71
N MET A 13 2.54 -12.01 -6.81
CA MET A 13 1.70 -13.20 -7.04
C MET A 13 1.96 -14.27 -5.97
N ARG A 14 3.24 -14.60 -5.68
CA ARG A 14 3.58 -15.52 -4.57
C ARG A 14 3.08 -15.02 -3.22
N PHE A 15 3.10 -13.71 -3.00
CA PHE A 15 2.53 -13.12 -1.78
C PHE A 15 1.02 -13.36 -1.71
N GLY A 16 0.28 -13.16 -2.80
CA GLY A 16 -1.13 -13.52 -2.89
C GLY A 16 -1.40 -14.99 -2.54
N GLU A 17 -0.60 -15.93 -3.08
CA GLU A 17 -0.67 -17.36 -2.75
C GLU A 17 -0.41 -17.64 -1.27
N LEU A 18 0.59 -16.99 -0.66
CA LEU A 18 0.87 -17.12 0.77
C LEU A 18 -0.25 -16.57 1.64
N ILE A 19 -0.89 -15.47 1.24
CA ILE A 19 -2.08 -14.94 1.94
C ILE A 19 -3.20 -15.98 1.92
N VAL A 20 -3.49 -16.59 0.77
CA VAL A 20 -4.52 -17.65 0.68
C VAL A 20 -4.17 -18.83 1.57
N LYS A 21 -2.91 -19.29 1.55
CA LYS A 21 -2.44 -20.41 2.39
C LYS A 21 -2.58 -20.14 3.89
N ASN A 22 -2.41 -18.89 4.33
CA ASN A 22 -2.49 -18.48 5.72
C ASN A 22 -3.81 -17.73 6.04
N ALA A 23 -4.83 -17.85 5.17
CA ALA A 23 -6.04 -17.02 5.27
C ALA A 23 -6.80 -17.19 6.59
N GLU A 24 -6.88 -18.40 7.12
CA GLU A 24 -7.56 -18.64 8.39
C GLU A 24 -6.83 -18.00 9.58
N GLU A 25 -5.51 -18.10 9.63
CA GLU A 25 -4.68 -17.45 10.66
C GLU A 25 -4.89 -15.95 10.64
N VAL A 26 -4.73 -15.32 9.48
CA VAL A 26 -4.84 -13.86 9.34
C VAL A 26 -6.26 -13.37 9.60
N ALA A 27 -7.29 -14.13 9.18
CA ALA A 27 -8.68 -13.81 9.46
C ALA A 27 -9.00 -13.87 10.97
N GLN A 28 -8.45 -14.84 11.70
CA GLN A 28 -8.60 -14.90 13.15
C GLN A 28 -7.91 -13.74 13.86
N ILE A 29 -6.72 -13.36 13.41
CA ILE A 29 -6.00 -12.18 13.91
C ILE A 29 -6.87 -10.94 13.70
N GLU A 30 -7.35 -10.70 12.48
CA GLU A 30 -8.17 -9.54 12.15
C GLU A 30 -9.49 -9.49 12.93
N ALA A 31 -10.17 -10.64 13.06
CA ALA A 31 -11.41 -10.71 13.81
C ALA A 31 -11.22 -10.40 15.31
N ARG A 32 -10.12 -10.83 15.91
CA ARG A 32 -9.78 -10.53 17.31
C ARG A 32 -9.38 -9.07 17.51
N ASP A 33 -8.62 -8.52 16.56
CA ASP A 33 -8.08 -7.16 16.64
C ASP A 33 -9.17 -6.10 16.43
N THR A 34 -10.08 -6.33 15.48
CA THR A 34 -11.14 -5.39 15.09
C THR A 34 -12.50 -5.64 15.71
N GLY A 35 -12.74 -6.82 16.27
CA GLY A 35 -14.05 -7.25 16.76
C GLY A 35 -15.05 -7.62 15.66
N LYS A 36 -14.67 -7.64 14.37
CA LYS A 36 -15.58 -8.03 13.28
C LYS A 36 -15.91 -9.53 13.28
N PRO A 37 -17.07 -9.94 12.72
CA PRO A 37 -17.39 -11.35 12.56
C PRO A 37 -16.32 -12.09 11.76
N LEU A 38 -15.92 -13.29 12.21
CA LEU A 38 -14.87 -14.09 11.56
C LEU A 38 -15.21 -14.42 10.08
N SER A 39 -16.50 -14.61 9.77
CA SER A 39 -16.93 -14.82 8.38
C SER A 39 -16.63 -13.63 7.47
N VAL A 40 -16.73 -12.42 7.98
CA VAL A 40 -16.37 -11.18 7.25
C VAL A 40 -14.85 -11.10 7.12
N ALA A 41 -14.11 -11.33 8.21
CA ALA A 41 -12.64 -11.34 8.15
C ALA A 41 -12.11 -12.37 7.14
N ARG A 42 -12.67 -13.57 7.05
CA ARG A 42 -12.29 -14.57 6.02
C ARG A 42 -12.50 -14.06 4.60
N ALA A 43 -13.62 -13.39 4.32
CA ALA A 43 -13.88 -12.80 3.01
C ALA A 43 -12.90 -11.65 2.71
N ASP A 44 -12.57 -10.85 3.71
CA ASP A 44 -11.62 -9.75 3.59
C ASP A 44 -10.22 -10.26 3.20
N ILE A 45 -9.73 -11.34 3.84
CA ILE A 45 -8.41 -11.89 3.52
C ILE A 45 -8.34 -12.45 2.10
N VAL A 46 -9.42 -13.10 1.62
CA VAL A 46 -9.50 -13.55 0.21
C VAL A 46 -9.41 -12.35 -0.74
N ALA A 47 -10.08 -11.24 -0.42
CA ALA A 47 -10.02 -10.03 -1.22
C ALA A 47 -8.59 -9.43 -1.24
N VAL A 48 -7.86 -9.46 -0.11
CA VAL A 48 -6.45 -9.01 -0.05
C VAL A 48 -5.59 -9.80 -1.03
N ALA A 49 -5.69 -11.12 -1.04
CA ALA A 49 -4.93 -11.97 -1.97
C ALA A 49 -5.19 -11.59 -3.43
N ARG A 50 -6.45 -11.29 -3.77
CA ARG A 50 -6.84 -10.86 -5.13
C ARG A 50 -6.21 -9.52 -5.55
N TYR A 51 -6.00 -8.57 -4.64
CA TYR A 51 -5.27 -7.35 -4.96
C TYR A 51 -3.82 -7.66 -5.38
N PHE A 52 -3.12 -8.51 -4.64
CA PHE A 52 -1.74 -8.87 -4.99
C PHE A 52 -1.63 -9.70 -6.25
N GLU A 53 -2.57 -10.60 -6.50
CA GLU A 53 -2.68 -11.34 -7.76
C GLU A 53 -2.89 -10.39 -8.95
N TYR A 54 -3.87 -9.48 -8.85
CA TYR A 54 -4.19 -8.54 -9.92
C TYR A 54 -3.00 -7.60 -10.24
N TYR A 55 -2.48 -6.92 -9.22
CA TYR A 55 -1.39 -5.97 -9.43
C TYR A 55 -0.05 -6.64 -9.72
N GLY A 56 0.16 -7.85 -9.23
CA GLY A 56 1.29 -8.69 -9.63
C GLY A 56 1.27 -9.01 -11.11
N GLY A 57 0.10 -9.40 -11.64
CA GLY A 57 -0.11 -9.62 -13.07
C GLY A 57 -0.04 -8.35 -13.92
N ALA A 58 -0.32 -7.19 -13.35
CA ALA A 58 -0.32 -5.90 -14.03
C ALA A 58 1.06 -5.20 -14.02
N ALA A 59 2.00 -5.63 -13.19
CA ALA A 59 3.24 -4.92 -12.92
C ALA A 59 4.07 -4.60 -14.19
N ASP A 60 4.09 -5.51 -15.16
CA ASP A 60 4.82 -5.35 -16.43
C ASP A 60 3.92 -4.93 -17.61
N LYS A 61 2.67 -4.51 -17.33
CA LYS A 61 1.69 -4.06 -18.33
C LYS A 61 1.50 -2.55 -18.34
N VAL A 62 2.21 -1.80 -17.50
CA VAL A 62 2.12 -0.34 -17.47
C VAL A 62 3.08 0.23 -18.50
N HIS A 63 2.51 0.74 -19.60
CA HIS A 63 3.24 1.26 -20.74
C HIS A 63 3.48 2.77 -20.62
N GLY A 64 4.53 3.25 -21.34
CA GLY A 64 4.72 4.64 -21.69
C GLY A 64 3.98 4.98 -22.98
N GLU A 65 4.20 6.20 -23.46
CA GLU A 65 3.59 6.70 -24.70
C GLU A 65 4.66 7.36 -25.57
N GLN A 66 4.54 7.24 -26.88
CA GLN A 66 5.29 8.02 -27.84
C GLN A 66 4.37 9.09 -28.42
N ILE A 67 4.73 10.34 -28.20
CA ILE A 67 3.91 11.48 -28.60
C ILE A 67 4.35 11.99 -29.97
N PRO A 68 3.46 12.06 -30.97
CA PRO A 68 3.74 12.75 -32.23
C PRO A 68 4.05 14.24 -31.96
N TYR A 69 5.17 14.71 -32.47
CA TYR A 69 5.60 16.09 -32.30
C TYR A 69 6.24 16.62 -33.62
N MET A 70 7.10 17.59 -33.56
CA MET A 70 7.76 18.16 -34.72
C MET A 70 8.86 17.26 -35.29
N ASN A 71 9.16 17.41 -36.58
CA ASN A 71 10.28 16.73 -37.23
C ASN A 71 11.61 17.01 -36.50
N GLY A 72 12.41 15.96 -36.30
CA GLY A 72 13.68 16.02 -35.57
C GLY A 72 13.57 15.83 -34.05
N TYR A 73 12.35 15.67 -33.49
CA TYR A 73 12.13 15.41 -32.09
C TYR A 73 11.54 14.02 -31.89
N ASN A 74 11.99 13.33 -30.84
CA ASN A 74 11.38 12.09 -30.33
C ASN A 74 10.90 12.34 -28.89
N VAL A 75 9.58 12.39 -28.70
CA VAL A 75 8.96 12.69 -27.39
C VAL A 75 8.32 11.44 -26.84
N ASN A 76 8.78 11.00 -25.66
CA ASN A 76 8.27 9.83 -24.98
C ASN A 76 7.79 10.18 -23.56
N VAL A 77 6.65 9.60 -23.17
CA VAL A 77 6.19 9.59 -21.78
C VAL A 77 6.69 8.32 -21.12
N VAL A 78 7.44 8.44 -20.05
CA VAL A 78 7.96 7.32 -19.26
C VAL A 78 7.31 7.34 -17.88
N ARG A 79 6.81 6.20 -17.44
CA ARG A 79 6.26 6.05 -16.08
C ARG A 79 7.36 5.55 -15.15
N VAL A 80 7.60 6.31 -14.09
CA VAL A 80 8.61 6.01 -13.06
C VAL A 80 7.95 5.90 -11.69
N PRO A 81 8.50 5.09 -10.75
CA PRO A 81 8.00 5.05 -9.38
C PRO A 81 8.19 6.42 -8.69
N HIS A 82 7.30 6.74 -7.77
CA HIS A 82 7.43 7.92 -6.92
C HIS A 82 8.68 7.84 -6.01
N GLY A 83 9.02 6.65 -5.54
CA GLY A 83 10.10 6.41 -4.60
C GLY A 83 9.58 5.78 -3.29
N VAL A 84 9.67 6.51 -2.18
CA VAL A 84 9.12 6.07 -0.88
C VAL A 84 7.70 6.61 -0.74
N THR A 85 6.75 5.72 -0.49
CA THR A 85 5.34 6.06 -0.33
C THR A 85 4.85 5.78 1.09
N ALA A 86 4.11 6.72 1.67
CA ALA A 86 3.48 6.60 2.97
C ALA A 86 2.02 6.17 2.82
N HIS A 87 1.60 5.20 3.61
CA HIS A 87 0.24 4.65 3.57
C HIS A 87 -0.34 4.64 4.98
N ILE A 88 -1.42 5.39 5.20
CA ILE A 88 -2.12 5.44 6.48
C ILE A 88 -3.51 4.85 6.28
N ILE A 89 -3.79 3.75 6.97
CA ILE A 89 -5.01 2.96 6.79
C ILE A 89 -5.87 2.92 8.06
N PRO A 90 -7.21 2.83 7.91
CA PRO A 90 -8.15 2.85 9.03
C PRO A 90 -8.27 1.47 9.72
N TRP A 91 -9.06 1.45 10.82
CA TRP A 91 -9.29 0.28 11.67
C TRP A 91 -10.39 -0.67 11.17
N ASN A 92 -11.32 -0.21 10.34
CA ASN A 92 -12.53 -0.98 9.99
C ASN A 92 -12.28 -2.11 8.97
N TYR A 93 -11.35 -1.92 8.04
CA TYR A 93 -10.94 -2.91 7.04
C TYR A 93 -9.41 -2.98 6.89
N PRO A 94 -8.65 -3.25 7.97
CA PRO A 94 -7.20 -3.08 7.97
C PRO A 94 -6.50 -3.95 6.92
N ALA A 95 -6.84 -5.24 6.80
CA ALA A 95 -6.23 -6.11 5.80
C ALA A 95 -6.62 -5.72 4.37
N GLN A 96 -7.89 -5.38 4.11
CA GLN A 96 -8.29 -4.93 2.77
C GLN A 96 -7.57 -3.64 2.37
N MET A 97 -7.46 -2.67 3.28
CA MET A 97 -6.76 -1.42 3.02
C MET A 97 -5.25 -1.63 2.84
N PHE A 98 -4.66 -2.59 3.56
CA PHE A 98 -3.30 -3.05 3.29
C PHE A 98 -3.13 -3.46 1.82
N GLY A 99 -3.95 -4.40 1.33
CA GLY A 99 -3.88 -4.87 -0.05
C GLY A 99 -4.15 -3.77 -1.06
N ARG A 100 -5.22 -2.99 -0.85
CA ARG A 100 -5.69 -1.95 -1.76
C ARG A 100 -4.64 -0.83 -1.97
N SER A 101 -3.94 -0.43 -0.93
CA SER A 101 -2.96 0.65 -1.02
C SER A 101 -1.56 0.17 -1.40
N LEU A 102 -1.13 -0.98 -0.88
CA LEU A 102 0.24 -1.45 -1.05
C LEU A 102 0.47 -2.26 -2.32
N ALA A 103 -0.52 -3.04 -2.79
CA ALA A 103 -0.33 -3.85 -3.98
C ALA A 103 0.01 -3.02 -5.23
N PRO A 104 -0.71 -1.92 -5.56
CA PRO A 104 -0.32 -1.04 -6.67
C PRO A 104 1.01 -0.34 -6.42
N ALA A 105 1.28 0.13 -5.20
CA ALA A 105 2.52 0.84 -4.87
C ALA A 105 3.75 -0.05 -5.12
N LEU A 106 3.74 -1.26 -4.59
CA LEU A 106 4.84 -2.23 -4.74
C LEU A 106 4.97 -2.73 -6.18
N ALA A 107 3.86 -2.97 -6.88
CA ALA A 107 3.87 -3.37 -8.29
C ALA A 107 4.58 -2.33 -9.17
N MET A 108 4.37 -1.05 -8.91
CA MET A 108 5.00 0.05 -9.64
C MET A 108 6.45 0.34 -9.19
N GLY A 109 6.99 -0.43 -8.25
CA GLY A 109 8.40 -0.34 -7.85
C GLY A 109 8.69 0.69 -6.76
N ASN A 110 7.67 1.16 -6.05
CA ASN A 110 7.85 2.01 -4.87
C ASN A 110 8.27 1.17 -3.65
N ALA A 111 8.98 1.80 -2.72
CA ALA A 111 9.07 1.33 -1.35
C ALA A 111 7.93 1.94 -0.54
N ALA A 112 7.41 1.22 0.43
CA ALA A 112 6.24 1.62 1.19
C ALA A 112 6.49 1.62 2.70
N VAL A 113 5.97 2.65 3.38
CA VAL A 113 5.85 2.71 4.83
C VAL A 113 4.37 2.72 5.18
N LEU A 114 3.90 1.67 5.83
CA LEU A 114 2.53 1.51 6.27
C LEU A 114 2.38 1.94 7.73
N LYS A 115 1.45 2.82 8.02
CA LYS A 115 0.97 3.11 9.38
C LYS A 115 -0.49 2.62 9.49
N PRO A 116 -0.75 1.44 10.06
CA PRO A 116 -2.12 1.01 10.36
C PRO A 116 -2.69 1.83 11.52
N SER A 117 -4.02 1.78 11.69
CA SER A 117 -4.63 2.33 12.90
C SER A 117 -4.04 1.66 14.15
N GLU A 118 -3.89 2.42 15.21
CA GLU A 118 -3.49 1.93 16.54
C GLU A 118 -4.47 0.88 17.09
N ASP A 119 -5.74 0.97 16.70
CA ASP A 119 -6.81 0.06 17.12
C ASP A 119 -6.86 -1.25 16.31
N ALA A 120 -6.10 -1.38 15.24
CA ALA A 120 -6.16 -2.55 14.35
C ALA A 120 -4.86 -2.71 13.51
N CYS A 121 -3.78 -3.09 14.17
CA CYS A 121 -2.47 -3.18 13.52
C CYS A 121 -1.97 -4.61 13.27
N LEU A 122 -2.53 -5.62 13.94
CA LEU A 122 -1.94 -6.96 13.98
C LEU A 122 -2.00 -7.68 12.63
N SER A 123 -3.11 -7.58 11.90
CA SER A 123 -3.22 -8.17 10.55
C SER A 123 -2.23 -7.55 9.58
N GLY A 124 -2.00 -6.24 9.66
CA GLY A 124 -1.01 -5.54 8.84
C GLY A 124 0.43 -6.00 9.11
N ILE A 125 0.79 -6.24 10.36
CA ILE A 125 2.10 -6.77 10.76
C ILE A 125 2.27 -8.19 10.19
N ARG A 126 1.28 -9.08 10.41
CA ARG A 126 1.37 -10.46 9.91
C ARG A 126 1.44 -10.54 8.38
N LEU A 127 0.70 -9.70 7.67
CA LEU A 127 0.77 -9.60 6.22
C LEU A 127 2.15 -9.12 5.74
N ALA A 128 2.78 -8.20 6.46
CA ALA A 128 4.15 -7.76 6.12
C ALA A 128 5.18 -8.89 6.32
N GLU A 129 5.05 -9.74 7.34
CA GLU A 129 5.87 -10.94 7.50
C GLU A 129 5.70 -11.90 6.32
N LEU A 130 4.46 -12.18 5.90
CA LEU A 130 4.18 -13.02 4.73
C LEU A 130 4.76 -12.43 3.44
N ALA A 131 4.79 -11.10 3.31
CA ALA A 131 5.43 -10.44 2.17
C ALA A 131 6.94 -10.71 2.12
N MET A 132 7.61 -10.71 3.27
CA MET A 132 9.02 -11.10 3.37
C MET A 132 9.23 -12.57 3.01
N GLU A 133 8.36 -13.48 3.49
CA GLU A 133 8.38 -14.90 3.12
C GLU A 133 8.19 -15.11 1.60
N ALA A 134 7.39 -14.26 0.94
CA ALA A 134 7.22 -14.26 -0.52
C ALA A 134 8.47 -13.80 -1.28
N GLY A 135 9.46 -13.25 -0.60
CA GLY A 135 10.70 -12.74 -1.18
C GLY A 135 10.67 -11.25 -1.50
N LEU A 136 9.78 -10.48 -0.87
CA LEU A 136 9.86 -9.02 -0.95
C LEU A 136 11.19 -8.55 -0.33
N PRO A 137 11.96 -7.71 -1.01
CA PRO A 137 13.26 -7.26 -0.47
C PRO A 137 13.12 -6.54 0.87
N PRO A 138 14.05 -6.75 1.82
CA PRO A 138 14.09 -5.98 3.05
C PRO A 138 14.06 -4.47 2.79
N GLY A 139 13.21 -3.76 3.55
CA GLY A 139 13.02 -2.32 3.39
C GLY A 139 12.08 -1.89 2.27
N ALA A 140 11.61 -2.80 1.39
CA ALA A 140 10.60 -2.46 0.39
C ALA A 140 9.21 -2.23 1.01
N LEU A 141 8.90 -2.90 2.11
CA LEU A 141 7.71 -2.66 2.93
C LEU A 141 8.12 -2.58 4.40
N ASN A 142 7.69 -1.53 5.06
CA ASN A 142 7.94 -1.29 6.48
C ASN A 142 6.61 -0.96 7.18
N VAL A 143 6.39 -1.48 8.37
CA VAL A 143 5.21 -1.17 9.18
C VAL A 143 5.63 -0.38 10.41
N VAL A 144 4.99 0.77 10.60
CA VAL A 144 5.21 1.64 11.76
C VAL A 144 3.90 1.73 12.54
N THR A 145 3.89 1.23 13.75
CA THR A 145 2.75 1.33 14.66
C THR A 145 2.86 2.57 15.56
N GLY A 146 1.74 3.03 16.09
CA GLY A 146 1.69 4.18 16.99
C GLY A 146 0.46 5.05 16.74
N TYR A 147 0.27 6.04 17.58
CA TYR A 147 -0.86 6.95 17.49
C TYR A 147 -0.83 7.81 16.23
N GLY A 148 -2.03 8.14 15.72
CA GLY A 148 -2.17 8.97 14.52
C GLY A 148 -1.48 10.32 14.63
N HIS A 149 -1.62 11.00 15.79
CA HIS A 149 -1.03 12.30 16.06
C HIS A 149 0.48 12.29 16.33
N GLU A 150 1.08 11.10 16.53
CA GLU A 150 2.51 10.91 16.70
C GLU A 150 3.14 10.28 15.46
N ALA A 151 3.00 8.98 15.28
CA ALA A 151 3.60 8.24 14.17
C ALA A 151 3.03 8.66 12.80
N GLY A 152 1.70 8.89 12.71
CA GLY A 152 1.05 9.37 11.49
C GLY A 152 1.51 10.76 11.10
N ALA A 153 1.51 11.70 12.06
CA ALA A 153 1.95 13.08 11.85
C ALA A 153 3.45 13.13 11.47
N ALA A 154 4.30 12.36 12.15
CA ALA A 154 5.72 12.28 11.83
C ALA A 154 5.97 11.69 10.43
N LEU A 155 5.21 10.66 10.04
CA LEU A 155 5.33 10.04 8.72
C LEU A 155 4.94 11.03 7.59
N THR A 156 3.82 11.73 7.73
CA THR A 156 3.34 12.67 6.69
C THR A 156 4.18 13.95 6.59
N ALA A 157 4.85 14.34 7.67
CA ALA A 157 5.77 15.47 7.70
C ALA A 157 7.20 15.12 7.26
N HIS A 158 7.50 13.84 7.06
CA HIS A 158 8.86 13.39 6.77
C HIS A 158 9.30 13.78 5.35
N THR A 159 10.46 14.42 5.24
CA THR A 159 11.01 14.90 3.95
C THR A 159 11.47 13.78 3.01
N GLY A 160 11.61 12.56 3.50
CA GLY A 160 12.05 11.40 2.73
C GLY A 160 10.91 10.62 2.06
N ILE A 161 9.64 11.06 2.19
CA ILE A 161 8.53 10.47 1.44
C ILE A 161 8.27 11.25 0.14
N ASN A 162 7.82 10.54 -0.89
CA ASN A 162 7.57 11.12 -2.21
C ASN A 162 6.09 11.07 -2.60
N PHE A 163 5.26 10.35 -1.86
CA PHE A 163 3.82 10.21 -2.08
C PHE A 163 3.16 9.76 -0.78
N ALA A 164 1.92 10.18 -0.54
CA ALA A 164 1.15 9.73 0.60
C ALA A 164 -0.27 9.29 0.20
N THR A 165 -0.78 8.27 0.90
CA THR A 165 -2.20 7.89 0.86
C THR A 165 -2.75 7.87 2.27
N PHE A 166 -3.97 8.33 2.42
CA PHE A 166 -4.71 8.30 3.67
C PHE A 166 -6.15 7.85 3.42
N THR A 167 -6.62 6.92 4.22
CA THR A 167 -8.03 6.55 4.28
C THR A 167 -8.52 6.72 5.71
N GLY A 168 -9.54 7.56 5.91
CA GLY A 168 -10.07 7.85 7.25
C GLY A 168 -11.07 8.99 7.27
N SER A 169 -11.16 9.71 8.40
CA SER A 169 -12.11 10.82 8.56
C SER A 169 -11.70 12.06 7.77
N PRO A 170 -12.68 12.89 7.34
CA PRO A 170 -12.38 14.15 6.66
C PRO A 170 -11.49 15.10 7.47
N GLU A 171 -11.69 15.18 8.77
CA GLU A 171 -10.92 16.05 9.67
C GLU A 171 -9.44 15.68 9.70
N VAL A 172 -9.13 14.37 9.82
CA VAL A 172 -7.75 13.90 9.78
C VAL A 172 -7.17 14.01 8.37
N GLY A 173 -8.00 13.82 7.33
CA GLY A 173 -7.60 14.02 5.94
C GLY A 173 -7.05 15.43 5.67
N VAL A 174 -7.69 16.47 6.24
CA VAL A 174 -7.19 17.85 6.16
C VAL A 174 -5.80 17.97 6.78
N LEU A 175 -5.60 17.42 7.99
CA LEU A 175 -4.30 17.46 8.67
C LEU A 175 -3.20 16.74 7.87
N VAL A 176 -3.53 15.60 7.27
CA VAL A 176 -2.60 14.86 6.40
C VAL A 176 -2.24 15.70 5.17
N HIS A 177 -3.24 16.32 4.53
CA HIS A 177 -3.01 17.15 3.36
C HIS A 177 -2.15 18.37 3.65
N GLU A 178 -2.43 19.07 4.75
CA GLU A 178 -1.62 20.20 5.21
C GLU A 178 -0.17 19.79 5.51
N SER A 179 0.01 18.62 6.15
CA SER A 179 1.33 18.11 6.49
C SER A 179 2.16 17.77 5.25
N THR A 180 1.57 17.07 4.28
CA THR A 180 2.25 16.69 3.03
C THR A 180 2.52 17.90 2.13
N ALA A 181 1.62 18.88 2.11
CA ALA A 181 1.77 20.10 1.32
C ALA A 181 3.02 20.92 1.70
N LYS A 182 3.43 20.91 2.98
CA LYS A 182 4.66 21.61 3.45
C LYS A 182 5.93 21.15 2.72
N ASN A 183 5.97 19.90 2.30
CA ASN A 183 7.10 19.32 1.58
C ASN A 183 6.78 19.09 0.08
N SER A 184 5.66 19.64 -0.43
CA SER A 184 5.19 19.44 -1.80
C SER A 184 5.01 17.96 -2.17
N VAL A 185 4.64 17.11 -1.21
CA VAL A 185 4.39 15.68 -1.40
C VAL A 185 2.96 15.48 -1.90
N PRO A 186 2.75 14.87 -3.08
CA PRO A 186 1.42 14.51 -3.57
C PRO A 186 0.70 13.57 -2.60
N CYS A 187 -0.60 13.80 -2.39
CA CYS A 187 -1.41 13.04 -1.45
C CYS A 187 -2.75 12.64 -2.08
N VAL A 188 -3.15 11.38 -1.86
CA VAL A 188 -4.50 10.88 -2.19
C VAL A 188 -5.24 10.61 -0.89
N LEU A 189 -6.43 11.18 -0.79
CA LEU A 189 -7.30 11.09 0.37
C LEU A 189 -8.57 10.32 0.01
N GLU A 190 -8.83 9.23 0.72
CA GLU A 190 -10.07 8.46 0.67
C GLU A 190 -10.84 8.72 1.98
N LEU A 191 -11.85 9.57 1.91
CA LEU A 191 -12.52 10.12 3.07
C LEU A 191 -13.95 9.59 3.21
N GLY A 192 -14.54 9.78 4.39
CA GLY A 192 -15.91 9.45 4.64
C GLY A 192 -16.88 10.31 3.80
N GLY A 193 -18.01 9.72 3.50
CA GLY A 193 -19.07 10.37 2.72
C GLY A 193 -20.36 9.55 2.73
N LYS A 194 -21.40 10.06 2.08
CA LYS A 194 -22.69 9.39 1.87
C LYS A 194 -22.80 8.87 0.45
#